data_50690a74a3929349917225821e627e9a
#
_entry.id   50690a74a3929349917225821e627e9a
#
_cell.length_a   1.000
_cell.length_b   1.000
_cell.length_c   1.000
_cell.angle_alpha   90.00
_cell.angle_beta   90.00
_cell.angle_gamma   90.00
#
_symmetry.space_group_name_H-M   'P 1'
#
loop_
_entity.id
_entity.type
_entity.pdbx_description
1 polymer ?
#
loop_
_entity_poly.entity_id
_entity_poly.type
_entity_poly.pdbx_seq_one_letter_code
_entity_poly.pdbx_strand_id
1 'polypeptide(L)'
;MKIKFNPLFKDELTIQEIQVHMENGEITSKELVMYYLFQIANYDQDGPKINSILEINPDAIFIAEALDHERKTKGVRGPLHGIPVFLKDNIETNDSMHTSAGTLALATNMSHNDAFLVEKLRKAGAVILGKTNMTELSNGMSSEMWAGYSARGGQVRNPYGDADLFVGGSSSGSAVAVAANFTVLSVGTETDASILSPATQNSVVGIKPTVGLISRKGIIPFTYSQDTAGPFARTVTDAAILLGALTGIDSSDPATYKSEGRAQSDYSSCLDPNGLKGARIGVFNPIPNDSDEYDEQLFRDVIRTLDKEGAMVIEKIDIPSFHREWSWGVSLYELKHSLDNYLSKLPPQLPVHSISELIQFNKGIREKALKYGQDKLEKREQFPNTLRNAEYLNAKLEDVYFSQEQGIDFALKKYGLDAILFPAYIGSTICAKAGYPSIAIPAGYMKSGRPFGVTFAGSAFSEGVLIKLGYAFEQATMHRKSPILS
;
A
#
# COMPACT_ATOMS: atom_id res chain seq x y z
N MET A 1 -3.36 -11.59 -36.71
CA MET A 1 -4.71 -11.14 -36.33
C MET A 1 -4.52 -10.17 -35.19
N LYS A 2 -4.86 -8.88 -35.32
CA LYS A 2 -4.77 -7.94 -34.18
C LYS A 2 -6.00 -8.20 -33.30
N ILE A 3 -5.77 -8.59 -32.06
CA ILE A 3 -6.84 -8.71 -31.05
C ILE A 3 -7.45 -7.31 -30.86
N LYS A 4 -8.77 -7.22 -31.05
CA LYS A 4 -9.51 -5.96 -30.78
C LYS A 4 -10.23 -6.13 -29.45
N PHE A 5 -9.80 -5.36 -28.46
CA PHE A 5 -10.53 -5.22 -27.21
C PHE A 5 -11.64 -4.18 -27.31
N ASN A 6 -12.59 -4.24 -26.38
CA ASN A 6 -13.61 -3.21 -26.26
C ASN A 6 -12.92 -1.84 -26.04
N PRO A 7 -13.29 -0.79 -26.83
CA PRO A 7 -12.71 0.54 -26.69
C PRO A 7 -12.79 1.13 -25.26
N LEU A 8 -13.82 0.78 -24.50
CA LEU A 8 -14.00 1.19 -23.10
C LEU A 8 -12.79 0.86 -22.20
N PHE A 9 -12.06 -0.21 -22.48
CA PHE A 9 -10.89 -0.59 -21.66
C PHE A 9 -9.69 0.36 -21.79
N LYS A 10 -9.68 1.27 -22.77
CA LYS A 10 -8.61 2.26 -22.92
C LYS A 10 -8.70 3.35 -21.86
N ASP A 11 -9.90 3.59 -21.30
CA ASP A 11 -10.13 4.54 -20.28
C ASP A 11 -9.79 3.94 -18.89
N GLU A 12 -9.42 4.77 -17.94
CA GLU A 12 -9.15 4.35 -16.57
C GLU A 12 -10.47 4.21 -15.79
N LEU A 13 -11.27 3.20 -16.14
CA LEU A 13 -12.58 2.99 -15.53
C LEU A 13 -12.48 2.79 -14.01
N THR A 14 -13.40 3.41 -13.29
CA THR A 14 -13.64 3.20 -11.86
C THR A 14 -14.42 1.90 -11.62
N ILE A 15 -14.43 1.40 -10.38
CA ILE A 15 -15.26 0.24 -10.00
C ILE A 15 -16.72 0.47 -10.39
N GLN A 16 -17.25 1.64 -10.12
CA GLN A 16 -18.65 1.96 -10.40
C GLN A 16 -18.97 1.91 -11.90
N GLU A 17 -18.12 2.51 -12.73
CA GLU A 17 -18.28 2.46 -14.19
C GLU A 17 -18.19 1.03 -14.72
N ILE A 18 -17.21 0.25 -14.24
CA ILE A 18 -17.07 -1.17 -14.60
C ILE A 18 -18.35 -1.94 -14.23
N GLN A 19 -18.89 -1.74 -13.02
CA GLN A 19 -20.12 -2.42 -12.60
C GLN A 19 -21.29 -2.06 -13.47
N VAL A 20 -21.47 -0.78 -13.85
CA VAL A 20 -22.52 -0.33 -14.77
C VAL A 20 -22.36 -0.98 -16.15
N HIS A 21 -21.16 -0.98 -16.72
CA HIS A 21 -20.89 -1.63 -18.00
C HIS A 21 -21.13 -3.15 -17.99
N MET A 22 -20.78 -3.81 -16.87
CA MET A 22 -21.06 -5.25 -16.68
C MET A 22 -22.56 -5.52 -16.52
N GLU A 23 -23.30 -4.66 -15.83
CA GLU A 23 -24.75 -4.79 -15.67
C GLU A 23 -25.49 -4.63 -17.00
N ASN A 24 -25.04 -3.68 -17.82
CA ASN A 24 -25.56 -3.47 -19.18
C ASN A 24 -25.14 -4.56 -20.17
N GLY A 25 -24.24 -5.46 -19.79
CA GLY A 25 -23.71 -6.51 -20.67
C GLY A 25 -22.75 -6.00 -21.75
N GLU A 26 -22.19 -4.81 -21.57
CA GLU A 26 -21.24 -4.17 -22.50
C GLU A 26 -19.83 -4.75 -22.37
N ILE A 27 -19.47 -5.21 -21.17
CA ILE A 27 -18.22 -5.90 -20.86
C ILE A 27 -18.49 -7.05 -19.87
N THR A 28 -17.53 -7.96 -19.76
CA THR A 28 -17.51 -9.04 -18.78
C THR A 28 -16.26 -8.97 -17.92
N SER A 29 -16.28 -9.60 -16.74
CA SER A 29 -15.10 -9.75 -15.88
C SER A 29 -13.98 -10.49 -16.62
N LYS A 30 -14.32 -11.53 -17.39
CA LYS A 30 -13.36 -12.27 -18.21
C LYS A 30 -12.68 -11.38 -19.25
N GLU A 31 -13.42 -10.53 -19.96
CA GLU A 31 -12.85 -9.59 -20.95
C GLU A 31 -11.95 -8.57 -20.30
N LEU A 32 -12.32 -8.04 -19.13
CA LEU A 32 -11.52 -7.09 -18.36
C LEU A 32 -10.20 -7.73 -17.88
N VAL A 33 -10.25 -8.94 -17.33
CA VAL A 33 -9.05 -9.71 -16.94
C VAL A 33 -8.14 -9.95 -18.15
N MET A 34 -8.69 -10.39 -19.28
CA MET A 34 -7.90 -10.61 -20.49
C MET A 34 -7.24 -9.32 -21.02
N TYR A 35 -7.94 -8.20 -20.93
CA TYR A 35 -7.37 -6.90 -21.29
C TYR A 35 -6.17 -6.54 -20.42
N TYR A 36 -6.29 -6.66 -19.08
CA TYR A 36 -5.19 -6.37 -18.17
C TYR A 36 -4.00 -7.31 -18.39
N LEU A 37 -4.23 -8.59 -18.59
CA LEU A 37 -3.16 -9.54 -18.92
C LEU A 37 -2.44 -9.15 -20.22
N PHE A 38 -3.18 -8.67 -21.22
CA PHE A 38 -2.59 -8.18 -22.47
C PHE A 38 -1.75 -6.91 -22.25
N GLN A 39 -2.22 -5.97 -21.43
CA GLN A 39 -1.46 -4.76 -21.08
C GLN A 39 -0.18 -5.11 -20.33
N ILE A 40 -0.25 -6.03 -19.37
CA ILE A 40 0.91 -6.52 -18.61
C ILE A 40 1.94 -7.15 -19.55
N ALA A 41 1.51 -8.02 -20.48
CA ALA A 41 2.41 -8.67 -21.43
C ALA A 41 3.17 -7.66 -22.31
N ASN A 42 2.52 -6.56 -22.70
CA ASN A 42 3.09 -5.58 -23.64
C ASN A 42 3.92 -4.48 -22.95
N TYR A 43 3.61 -4.13 -21.70
CA TYR A 43 4.22 -2.95 -21.08
C TYR A 43 4.94 -3.27 -19.76
N ASP A 44 4.52 -4.32 -19.04
CA ASP A 44 5.17 -4.70 -17.80
C ASP A 44 6.33 -5.68 -18.03
N GLN A 45 6.12 -6.69 -18.88
CA GLN A 45 7.09 -7.74 -19.18
C GLN A 45 7.93 -7.42 -20.42
N ASP A 46 7.33 -6.83 -21.44
CA ASP A 46 7.97 -6.34 -22.67
C ASP A 46 7.87 -4.81 -22.77
N GLY A 47 8.27 -4.24 -23.91
CA GLY A 47 8.27 -2.80 -24.15
C GLY A 47 9.09 -2.05 -23.10
N PRO A 48 8.47 -1.12 -22.36
CA PRO A 48 9.17 -0.33 -21.30
C PRO A 48 9.65 -1.17 -20.14
N LYS A 49 9.16 -2.39 -19.97
CA LYS A 49 9.53 -3.32 -18.89
C LYS A 49 9.36 -2.69 -17.51
N ILE A 50 8.14 -2.27 -17.22
CA ILE A 50 7.76 -1.63 -15.96
C ILE A 50 8.04 -2.56 -14.75
N ASN A 51 7.89 -3.88 -14.95
CA ASN A 51 8.28 -4.92 -14.00
C ASN A 51 7.58 -4.82 -12.64
N SER A 52 6.32 -4.39 -12.66
CA SER A 52 5.49 -4.26 -11.46
C SER A 52 4.84 -5.56 -11.02
N ILE A 53 4.67 -6.52 -11.95
CA ILE A 53 4.01 -7.80 -11.71
C ILE A 53 5.07 -8.90 -11.57
N LEU A 54 4.99 -9.63 -10.48
CA LEU A 54 5.89 -10.73 -10.16
C LEU A 54 5.34 -12.08 -10.63
N GLU A 55 4.02 -12.28 -10.48
CA GLU A 55 3.36 -13.54 -10.81
C GLU A 55 1.88 -13.31 -11.16
N ILE A 56 1.38 -14.02 -12.15
CA ILE A 56 -0.03 -14.03 -12.56
C ILE A 56 -0.71 -15.28 -11.99
N ASN A 57 -1.93 -15.11 -11.49
CA ASN A 57 -2.78 -16.24 -11.11
C ASN A 57 -3.22 -17.02 -12.37
N PRO A 58 -2.81 -18.28 -12.53
CA PRO A 58 -3.17 -19.07 -13.70
C PRO A 58 -4.67 -19.32 -13.82
N ASP A 59 -5.41 -19.23 -12.72
CA ASP A 59 -6.85 -19.49 -12.68
C ASP A 59 -7.69 -18.20 -12.86
N ALA A 60 -7.06 -17.02 -12.96
CA ALA A 60 -7.75 -15.73 -12.97
C ALA A 60 -8.86 -15.63 -14.03
N ILE A 61 -8.60 -16.12 -15.25
CA ILE A 61 -9.58 -16.09 -16.35
C ILE A 61 -10.79 -16.98 -16.04
N PHE A 62 -10.55 -18.18 -15.50
CA PHE A 62 -11.63 -19.12 -15.14
C PHE A 62 -12.46 -18.61 -13.96
N ILE A 63 -11.82 -17.99 -12.98
CA ILE A 63 -12.49 -17.33 -11.84
C ILE A 63 -13.38 -16.19 -12.35
N ALA A 64 -12.88 -15.35 -13.24
CA ALA A 64 -13.64 -14.27 -13.84
C ALA A 64 -14.87 -14.78 -14.61
N GLU A 65 -14.69 -15.85 -15.43
CA GLU A 65 -15.79 -16.48 -16.16
C GLU A 65 -16.85 -17.09 -15.22
N ALA A 66 -16.43 -17.70 -14.13
CA ALA A 66 -17.35 -18.22 -13.11
C ALA A 66 -18.13 -17.10 -12.42
N LEU A 67 -17.51 -15.95 -12.14
CA LEU A 67 -18.18 -14.78 -11.59
C LEU A 67 -19.13 -14.11 -12.58
N ASP A 68 -18.82 -14.09 -13.87
CA ASP A 68 -19.74 -13.66 -14.94
C ASP A 68 -20.98 -14.56 -15.00
N HIS A 69 -20.81 -15.88 -14.84
CA HIS A 69 -21.93 -16.81 -14.76
C HIS A 69 -22.74 -16.58 -13.47
N GLU A 70 -22.08 -16.39 -12.33
CA GLU A 70 -22.74 -16.10 -11.05
C GLU A 70 -23.57 -14.83 -11.12
N ARG A 71 -23.03 -13.74 -11.71
CA ARG A 71 -23.75 -12.48 -11.95
C ARG A 71 -25.08 -12.70 -12.67
N LYS A 72 -25.06 -13.53 -13.71
CA LYS A 72 -26.26 -13.83 -14.54
C LYS A 72 -27.29 -14.71 -13.82
N THR A 73 -26.84 -15.61 -12.95
CA THR A 73 -27.70 -16.66 -12.36
C THR A 73 -28.11 -16.37 -10.91
N LYS A 74 -27.28 -15.63 -10.14
CA LYS A 74 -27.48 -15.37 -8.70
C LYS A 74 -27.41 -13.89 -8.35
N GLY A 75 -26.99 -13.04 -9.27
CA GLY A 75 -26.68 -11.62 -9.01
C GLY A 75 -25.28 -11.39 -8.50
N VAL A 76 -24.99 -10.14 -8.13
CA VAL A 76 -23.67 -9.69 -7.66
C VAL A 76 -23.52 -9.85 -6.15
N ARG A 77 -22.30 -10.12 -5.67
CA ARG A 77 -21.99 -10.19 -4.22
C ARG A 77 -21.79 -8.80 -3.61
N GLY A 78 -21.51 -7.78 -4.42
CA GLY A 78 -21.22 -6.42 -4.02
C GLY A 78 -20.35 -5.70 -5.04
N PRO A 79 -19.82 -4.51 -4.71
CA PRO A 79 -19.11 -3.66 -5.67
C PRO A 79 -17.81 -4.29 -6.23
N LEU A 80 -17.21 -5.25 -5.54
CA LEU A 80 -16.00 -5.93 -5.99
C LEU A 80 -16.27 -7.20 -6.83
N HIS A 81 -17.54 -7.55 -7.08
CA HIS A 81 -17.87 -8.77 -7.84
C HIS A 81 -17.35 -8.68 -9.29
N GLY A 82 -16.40 -9.55 -9.62
CA GLY A 82 -15.74 -9.61 -10.92
C GLY A 82 -14.62 -8.57 -11.13
N ILE A 83 -14.25 -7.80 -10.11
CA ILE A 83 -13.20 -6.78 -10.20
C ILE A 83 -11.82 -7.41 -9.94
N PRO A 84 -10.85 -7.21 -10.85
CA PRO A 84 -9.47 -7.69 -10.66
C PRO A 84 -8.72 -6.91 -9.60
N VAL A 85 -7.97 -7.63 -8.74
CA VAL A 85 -7.15 -7.07 -7.66
C VAL A 85 -5.79 -7.76 -7.66
N PHE A 86 -4.70 -6.99 -7.61
CA PHE A 86 -3.37 -7.51 -7.33
C PHE A 86 -3.04 -7.44 -5.83
N LEU A 87 -2.20 -8.37 -5.39
CA LEU A 87 -1.71 -8.43 -4.00
C LEU A 87 -0.19 -8.32 -3.98
N LYS A 88 0.36 -7.57 -3.02
CA LYS A 88 1.80 -7.54 -2.79
C LYS A 88 2.32 -8.94 -2.44
N ASP A 89 3.51 -9.27 -2.92
CA ASP A 89 4.08 -10.63 -2.82
C ASP A 89 4.39 -11.11 -1.39
N ASN A 90 4.14 -10.31 -0.39
CA ASN A 90 4.20 -10.73 1.02
C ASN A 90 2.83 -11.13 1.60
N ILE A 91 1.76 -11.15 0.81
CA ILE A 91 0.40 -11.53 1.22
C ILE A 91 0.12 -12.94 0.73
N GLU A 92 -0.18 -13.85 1.64
CA GLU A 92 -0.45 -15.26 1.35
C GLU A 92 -1.76 -15.49 0.61
N THR A 93 -1.72 -16.41 -0.36
CA THR A 93 -2.90 -16.89 -1.10
C THR A 93 -2.89 -18.41 -1.20
N ASN A 94 -4.03 -19.03 -0.92
CA ASN A 94 -4.22 -20.47 -1.10
C ASN A 94 -4.69 -20.77 -2.54
N ASP A 95 -3.75 -20.73 -3.44
CA ASP A 95 -3.91 -21.00 -4.88
C ASP A 95 -2.57 -21.44 -5.49
N SER A 96 -2.46 -21.42 -6.82
CA SER A 96 -1.26 -21.86 -7.54
C SER A 96 -0.13 -20.82 -7.58
N MET A 97 -0.27 -19.70 -6.85
CA MET A 97 0.77 -18.67 -6.77
C MET A 97 1.67 -18.84 -5.55
N HIS A 98 2.87 -18.25 -5.66
CA HIS A 98 3.84 -18.24 -4.57
C HIS A 98 3.75 -16.95 -3.74
N THR A 99 4.23 -17.00 -2.51
CA THR A 99 4.36 -15.85 -1.61
C THR A 99 5.79 -15.80 -1.10
N SER A 100 6.57 -14.84 -1.59
CA SER A 100 8.01 -14.84 -1.37
C SER A 100 8.57 -13.58 -0.71
N ALA A 101 7.78 -12.53 -0.55
CA ALA A 101 8.29 -11.20 -0.17
C ALA A 101 9.51 -10.75 -1.00
N GLY A 102 9.55 -11.15 -2.28
CA GLY A 102 10.60 -10.81 -3.24
C GLY A 102 11.89 -11.61 -3.10
N THR A 103 12.04 -12.48 -2.10
CA THR A 103 13.29 -13.26 -1.91
C THR A 103 13.30 -14.58 -2.68
N LEU A 104 14.47 -14.94 -3.21
CA LEU A 104 14.68 -16.22 -3.89
C LEU A 104 14.55 -17.41 -2.93
N ALA A 105 14.81 -17.22 -1.65
CA ALA A 105 14.67 -18.27 -0.64
C ALA A 105 13.24 -18.79 -0.48
N LEU A 106 12.24 -17.96 -0.78
CA LEU A 106 10.82 -18.28 -0.72
C LEU A 106 10.16 -18.36 -2.11
N ALA A 107 10.93 -18.42 -3.20
CA ALA A 107 10.42 -18.41 -4.56
C ALA A 107 9.48 -19.59 -4.88
N THR A 108 9.55 -20.68 -4.12
CA THR A 108 8.69 -21.86 -4.27
C THR A 108 7.69 -22.03 -3.10
N ASN A 109 7.52 -20.99 -2.27
CA ASN A 109 6.62 -21.05 -1.13
C ASN A 109 5.16 -20.85 -1.58
N MET A 110 4.39 -21.92 -1.64
CA MET A 110 2.94 -21.93 -1.85
C MET A 110 2.24 -22.03 -0.50
N SER A 111 1.44 -21.03 -0.15
CA SER A 111 0.70 -21.06 1.11
C SER A 111 -0.51 -22.00 1.02
N HIS A 112 -0.77 -22.73 2.12
CA HIS A 112 -1.95 -23.58 2.24
C HIS A 112 -3.16 -22.83 2.82
N ASN A 113 -3.02 -21.55 3.14
CA ASN A 113 -4.08 -20.71 3.66
C ASN A 113 -4.08 -19.35 2.94
N ASP A 114 -5.27 -18.80 2.76
CA ASP A 114 -5.40 -17.38 2.40
C ASP A 114 -5.07 -16.50 3.62
N ALA A 115 -4.46 -15.35 3.37
CA ALA A 115 -4.47 -14.26 4.34
C ALA A 115 -5.93 -13.86 4.61
N PHE A 116 -6.23 -13.39 5.84
CA PHE A 116 -7.60 -13.01 6.21
C PHE A 116 -8.22 -12.01 5.21
N LEU A 117 -7.45 -11.03 4.78
CA LEU A 117 -7.89 -10.05 3.78
C LEU A 117 -8.20 -10.70 2.41
N VAL A 118 -7.51 -11.79 2.05
CA VAL A 118 -7.75 -12.53 0.79
C VAL A 118 -9.04 -13.34 0.88
N GLU A 119 -9.29 -13.98 2.02
CA GLU A 119 -10.58 -14.65 2.28
C GLU A 119 -11.75 -13.67 2.09
N LYS A 120 -11.60 -12.43 2.59
CA LYS A 120 -12.62 -11.38 2.44
C LYS A 120 -12.78 -10.92 0.99
N LEU A 121 -11.69 -10.72 0.25
CA LEU A 121 -11.73 -10.35 -1.18
C LEU A 121 -12.42 -11.42 -2.02
N ARG A 122 -12.08 -12.71 -1.81
CA ARG A 122 -12.75 -13.82 -2.50
C ARG A 122 -14.23 -13.89 -2.16
N LYS A 123 -14.59 -13.66 -0.89
CA LYS A 123 -15.99 -13.59 -0.44
C LYS A 123 -16.74 -12.44 -1.11
N ALA A 124 -16.09 -11.30 -1.31
CA ALA A 124 -16.67 -10.15 -2.00
C ALA A 124 -16.78 -10.35 -3.53
N GLY A 125 -16.22 -11.45 -4.08
CA GLY A 125 -16.23 -11.76 -5.50
C GLY A 125 -15.13 -11.08 -6.30
N ALA A 126 -14.07 -10.60 -5.67
CA ALA A 126 -12.90 -10.06 -6.36
C ALA A 126 -12.12 -11.19 -7.07
N VAL A 127 -11.54 -10.86 -8.23
CA VAL A 127 -10.62 -11.76 -8.96
C VAL A 127 -9.19 -11.45 -8.51
N ILE A 128 -8.57 -12.36 -7.75
CA ILE A 128 -7.15 -12.21 -7.43
C ILE A 128 -6.35 -12.47 -8.71
N LEU A 129 -5.82 -11.38 -9.29
CA LEU A 129 -5.20 -11.41 -10.61
C LEU A 129 -3.74 -11.87 -10.56
N GLY A 130 -3.04 -11.63 -9.45
CA GLY A 130 -1.63 -11.99 -9.31
C GLY A 130 -0.95 -11.37 -8.11
N LYS A 131 0.39 -11.51 -8.10
CA LYS A 131 1.29 -10.92 -7.10
C LYS A 131 2.10 -9.79 -7.71
N THR A 132 2.19 -8.67 -6.99
CA THR A 132 3.02 -7.53 -7.42
C THR A 132 4.43 -7.64 -6.84
N ASN A 133 5.40 -7.19 -7.64
CA ASN A 133 6.78 -7.02 -7.20
C ASN A 133 6.88 -5.96 -6.09
N MET A 134 7.93 -6.05 -5.28
CA MET A 134 8.09 -5.24 -4.08
C MET A 134 9.56 -5.04 -3.75
N THR A 135 9.87 -4.13 -2.81
CA THR A 135 11.21 -4.13 -2.22
C THR A 135 11.37 -5.35 -1.33
N GLU A 136 12.40 -6.16 -1.60
CA GLU A 136 12.64 -7.46 -0.98
C GLU A 136 12.58 -7.42 0.54
N LEU A 137 11.87 -8.39 1.12
CA LEU A 137 11.54 -8.50 2.55
C LEU A 137 11.24 -7.13 3.17
N SER A 138 10.48 -6.33 2.42
CA SER A 138 10.05 -4.96 2.76
C SER A 138 11.17 -4.00 3.15
N ASN A 139 12.39 -4.23 2.60
CA ASN A 139 13.67 -3.56 2.85
C ASN A 139 14.24 -3.81 4.27
N GLY A 140 14.09 -5.02 4.72
CA GLY A 140 14.88 -5.53 5.84
C GLY A 140 16.27 -6.04 5.44
N MET A 141 16.60 -6.00 4.15
CA MET A 141 17.78 -6.63 3.56
C MET A 141 19.04 -5.76 3.68
N SER A 142 19.04 -4.58 3.09
CA SER A 142 20.26 -3.78 2.95
C SER A 142 20.02 -2.27 3.04
N SER A 143 21.01 -1.54 3.54
CA SER A 143 21.03 -0.07 3.54
C SER A 143 21.13 0.51 2.13
N GLU A 144 21.74 -0.21 1.21
CA GLU A 144 21.96 0.21 -0.19
C GLU A 144 20.83 -0.19 -1.14
N MET A 145 19.80 -0.93 -0.63
CA MET A 145 18.76 -1.47 -1.49
C MET A 145 17.82 -0.38 -2.00
N TRP A 146 17.71 -0.30 -3.32
CA TRP A 146 16.76 0.59 -3.97
C TRP A 146 15.31 0.16 -3.75
N ALA A 147 14.43 1.14 -3.57
CA ALA A 147 12.99 0.89 -3.50
C ALA A 147 12.50 0.22 -4.80
N GLY A 148 11.65 -0.80 -4.65
CA GLY A 148 11.13 -1.56 -5.78
C GLY A 148 12.03 -2.67 -6.30
N TYR A 149 13.20 -2.90 -5.71
CA TYR A 149 14.05 -4.02 -6.09
C TYR A 149 13.78 -5.27 -5.26
N SER A 150 13.71 -6.41 -5.92
CA SER A 150 13.76 -7.73 -5.28
C SER A 150 14.66 -8.68 -6.08
N ALA A 151 15.31 -9.63 -5.39
CA ALA A 151 16.14 -10.63 -6.05
C ALA A 151 15.31 -11.56 -6.95
N ARG A 152 14.05 -11.81 -6.60
CA ARG A 152 13.12 -12.62 -7.39
C ARG A 152 12.60 -11.90 -8.64
N GLY A 153 12.25 -10.61 -8.52
CA GLY A 153 11.56 -9.86 -9.58
C GLY A 153 12.41 -8.79 -10.28
N GLY A 154 13.58 -8.43 -9.75
CA GLY A 154 14.34 -7.28 -10.27
C GLY A 154 13.74 -5.94 -9.85
N GLN A 155 14.03 -4.88 -10.61
CA GLN A 155 13.65 -3.50 -10.29
C GLN A 155 12.30 -3.12 -10.93
N VAL A 156 11.37 -2.66 -10.11
CA VAL A 156 10.14 -1.97 -10.57
C VAL A 156 10.50 -0.57 -11.05
N ARG A 157 9.96 -0.15 -12.18
CA ARG A 157 10.17 1.17 -12.76
C ARG A 157 8.98 2.08 -12.55
N ASN A 158 9.24 3.37 -12.34
CA ASN A 158 8.19 4.37 -12.28
C ASN A 158 7.62 4.62 -13.69
N PRO A 159 6.29 4.53 -13.93
CA PRO A 159 5.71 4.67 -15.26
C PRO A 159 5.66 6.13 -15.76
N TYR A 160 6.03 7.11 -14.93
CA TYR A 160 6.00 8.54 -15.28
C TYR A 160 7.35 9.11 -15.73
N GLY A 161 8.38 8.30 -15.83
CA GLY A 161 9.69 8.79 -16.24
C GLY A 161 10.70 7.70 -16.54
N ASP A 162 11.97 8.10 -16.62
CA ASP A 162 13.08 7.22 -16.94
C ASP A 162 13.32 6.16 -15.85
N ALA A 163 14.13 5.16 -16.17
CA ALA A 163 14.43 4.01 -15.33
C ALA A 163 14.95 4.37 -13.93
N ASP A 164 15.55 5.54 -13.78
CA ASP A 164 16.14 6.04 -12.52
C ASP A 164 15.18 6.91 -11.71
N LEU A 165 13.94 7.14 -12.21
CA LEU A 165 12.94 7.85 -11.45
C LEU A 165 12.52 7.04 -10.23
N PHE A 166 12.62 7.65 -9.04
CA PHE A 166 12.27 7.00 -7.79
C PHE A 166 10.81 6.51 -7.80
N VAL A 167 10.61 5.23 -7.57
CA VAL A 167 9.30 4.57 -7.67
C VAL A 167 8.56 4.53 -6.34
N GLY A 168 9.26 4.84 -5.23
CA GLY A 168 8.72 4.59 -3.89
C GLY A 168 8.71 3.10 -3.54
N GLY A 169 8.50 2.80 -2.28
CA GLY A 169 8.48 1.41 -1.79
C GLY A 169 8.04 1.33 -0.32
N SER A 170 7.83 0.11 0.14
CA SER A 170 8.13 -1.19 -0.47
C SER A 170 7.00 -1.78 -1.34
N SER A 171 5.79 -1.21 -1.37
CA SER A 171 4.68 -1.69 -2.21
C SER A 171 4.76 -1.11 -3.64
N SER A 172 5.95 -1.07 -4.23
CA SER A 172 6.23 -0.42 -5.51
C SER A 172 5.38 -0.98 -6.64
N GLY A 173 5.39 -2.30 -6.82
CA GLY A 173 4.60 -2.96 -7.86
C GLY A 173 3.09 -2.76 -7.66
N SER A 174 2.60 -2.70 -6.41
CA SER A 174 1.18 -2.47 -6.14
C SER A 174 0.71 -1.09 -6.62
N ALA A 175 1.47 -0.04 -6.31
CA ALA A 175 1.16 1.31 -6.77
C ALA A 175 1.30 1.45 -8.30
N VAL A 176 2.37 0.89 -8.86
CA VAL A 176 2.66 0.95 -10.29
C VAL A 176 1.64 0.20 -11.12
N ALA A 177 1.19 -0.99 -10.69
CA ALA A 177 0.16 -1.76 -11.41
C ALA A 177 -1.14 -0.97 -11.56
N VAL A 178 -1.54 -0.22 -10.52
CA VAL A 178 -2.71 0.67 -10.56
C VAL A 178 -2.43 1.90 -11.42
N ALA A 179 -1.25 2.52 -11.27
CA ALA A 179 -0.84 3.71 -12.03
C ALA A 179 -0.80 3.46 -13.54
N ALA A 180 -0.25 2.31 -13.95
CA ALA A 180 -0.09 1.91 -15.34
C ALA A 180 -1.34 1.25 -15.95
N ASN A 181 -2.47 1.25 -15.26
CA ASN A 181 -3.73 0.62 -15.67
C ASN A 181 -3.58 -0.86 -16.02
N PHE A 182 -2.81 -1.62 -15.20
CA PHE A 182 -2.71 -3.08 -15.28
C PHE A 182 -3.75 -3.78 -14.39
N THR A 183 -4.44 -3.00 -13.58
CA THR A 183 -5.55 -3.40 -12.72
C THR A 183 -6.33 -2.16 -12.27
N VAL A 184 -7.52 -2.38 -11.72
CA VAL A 184 -8.30 -1.32 -11.04
C VAL A 184 -7.73 -1.05 -9.65
N LEU A 185 -7.40 -2.12 -8.91
CA LEU A 185 -7.10 -2.14 -7.49
C LEU A 185 -5.87 -2.98 -7.19
N SER A 186 -5.16 -2.61 -6.14
CA SER A 186 -4.18 -3.49 -5.53
C SER A 186 -4.14 -3.32 -4.01
N VAL A 187 -3.61 -4.33 -3.31
CA VAL A 187 -3.35 -4.29 -1.88
C VAL A 187 -1.84 -4.32 -1.65
N GLY A 188 -1.36 -3.33 -0.90
CA GLY A 188 0.00 -3.29 -0.40
C GLY A 188 0.07 -3.47 1.10
N THR A 189 1.27 -3.32 1.64
CA THR A 189 1.53 -3.33 3.09
C THR A 189 2.45 -2.19 3.47
N GLU A 190 2.28 -1.68 4.67
CA GLU A 190 3.17 -0.66 5.23
C GLU A 190 3.56 -1.00 6.66
N THR A 191 4.85 -0.83 6.93
CA THR A 191 5.41 -0.70 8.27
C THR A 191 5.77 0.76 8.52
N ASP A 192 6.42 1.41 7.54
CA ASP A 192 6.73 2.84 7.50
C ASP A 192 6.90 3.27 6.04
N ALA A 193 6.12 4.23 5.57
CA ALA A 193 6.09 4.78 4.22
C ALA A 193 5.72 3.81 3.08
N SER A 194 5.54 2.53 3.31
CA SER A 194 5.48 1.52 2.24
C SER A 194 4.16 1.46 1.45
N ILE A 195 3.15 2.24 1.81
CA ILE A 195 1.94 2.57 1.04
C ILE A 195 2.02 4.03 0.59
N LEU A 196 2.33 4.94 1.51
CA LEU A 196 2.29 6.38 1.26
C LEU A 196 3.34 6.82 0.24
N SER A 197 4.58 6.32 0.35
CA SER A 197 5.66 6.65 -0.57
C SER A 197 5.34 6.20 -2.01
N PRO A 198 5.07 4.91 -2.30
CA PRO A 198 4.75 4.52 -3.66
C PRO A 198 3.45 5.15 -4.18
N ALA A 199 2.46 5.48 -3.34
CA ALA A 199 1.26 6.19 -3.78
C ALA A 199 1.58 7.59 -4.30
N THR A 200 2.33 8.39 -3.53
CA THR A 200 2.71 9.76 -3.92
C THR A 200 3.65 9.80 -5.13
N GLN A 201 4.53 8.80 -5.28
CA GLN A 201 5.50 8.72 -6.38
C GLN A 201 4.88 8.21 -7.69
N ASN A 202 3.70 7.59 -7.66
CA ASN A 202 3.05 7.02 -8.84
C ASN A 202 1.66 7.61 -9.11
N SER A 203 1.34 8.78 -8.53
CA SER A 203 0.09 9.49 -8.76
C SER A 203 -1.17 8.61 -8.56
N VAL A 204 -1.20 7.85 -7.48
CA VAL A 204 -2.35 7.03 -7.08
C VAL A 204 -2.75 7.33 -5.64
N VAL A 205 -3.97 6.97 -5.28
CA VAL A 205 -4.44 7.02 -3.90
C VAL A 205 -3.92 5.79 -3.15
N GLY A 206 -3.35 6.01 -1.96
CA GLY A 206 -2.96 4.94 -1.04
C GLY A 206 -3.47 5.22 0.36
N ILE A 207 -4.12 4.26 1.00
CA ILE A 207 -4.58 4.39 2.37
C ILE A 207 -3.78 3.45 3.27
N LYS A 208 -3.02 4.03 4.21
CA LYS A 208 -2.46 3.30 5.34
C LYS A 208 -3.47 3.38 6.49
N PRO A 209 -4.20 2.32 6.81
CA PRO A 209 -5.19 2.39 7.87
C PRO A 209 -4.55 2.33 9.26
N THR A 210 -5.36 2.52 10.28
CA THR A 210 -5.01 2.27 11.67
C THR A 210 -4.56 0.82 11.86
N VAL A 211 -3.48 0.60 12.60
CA VAL A 211 -2.99 -0.75 12.92
C VAL A 211 -4.08 -1.51 13.70
N GLY A 212 -4.52 -2.63 13.12
CA GLY A 212 -5.63 -3.43 13.63
C GLY A 212 -6.97 -3.17 12.95
N LEU A 213 -7.06 -2.24 11.98
CA LEU A 213 -8.28 -2.12 11.17
C LEU A 213 -8.39 -3.28 10.16
N ILE A 214 -7.26 -3.73 9.62
CA ILE A 214 -7.13 -4.90 8.75
C ILE A 214 -6.25 -5.93 9.45
N SER A 215 -6.65 -7.20 9.40
CA SER A 215 -5.86 -8.29 9.97
C SER A 215 -4.54 -8.48 9.22
N ARG A 216 -3.48 -8.78 9.99
CA ARG A 216 -2.14 -9.10 9.48
C ARG A 216 -1.91 -10.61 9.32
N LYS A 217 -2.92 -11.44 9.64
CA LYS A 217 -2.86 -12.90 9.43
C LYS A 217 -2.58 -13.22 7.97
N GLY A 218 -1.55 -14.04 7.71
CA GLY A 218 -1.14 -14.42 6.36
C GLY A 218 -0.36 -13.33 5.61
N ILE A 219 0.23 -12.36 6.34
CA ILE A 219 1.19 -11.40 5.79
C ILE A 219 2.56 -11.72 6.36
N ILE A 220 3.58 -11.87 5.50
CA ILE A 220 4.97 -12.02 5.94
C ILE A 220 5.35 -10.78 6.74
N PRO A 221 5.70 -10.92 8.03
CA PRO A 221 5.81 -9.79 8.95
C PRO A 221 7.12 -9.02 8.80
N PHE A 222 7.08 -7.75 9.20
CA PHE A 222 8.28 -6.92 9.36
C PHE A 222 8.38 -6.36 10.79
N THR A 223 7.56 -5.38 11.16
CA THR A 223 7.50 -4.82 12.52
C THR A 223 6.07 -4.94 13.03
N TYR A 224 5.81 -5.97 13.81
CA TYR A 224 4.46 -6.39 14.18
C TYR A 224 3.59 -5.30 14.78
N SER A 225 4.18 -4.35 15.51
CA SER A 225 3.43 -3.24 16.12
C SER A 225 3.07 -2.12 15.16
N GLN A 226 3.66 -2.09 13.94
CA GLN A 226 3.45 -1.04 12.94
C GLN A 226 2.83 -1.58 11.64
N ASP A 227 2.99 -2.88 11.34
CA ASP A 227 2.54 -3.50 10.11
C ASP A 227 1.03 -3.37 9.91
N THR A 228 0.63 -3.00 8.70
CA THR A 228 -0.76 -3.02 8.22
C THR A 228 -0.79 -3.26 6.72
N ALA A 229 -1.92 -3.78 6.22
CA ALA A 229 -2.22 -3.77 4.79
C ALA A 229 -3.08 -2.55 4.45
N GLY A 230 -3.12 -2.17 3.17
CA GLY A 230 -3.99 -1.10 2.73
C GLY A 230 -4.14 -1.04 1.21
N PRO A 231 -5.22 -0.36 0.74
CA PRO A 231 -5.59 -0.26 -0.66
C PRO A 231 -4.73 0.74 -1.43
N PHE A 232 -4.53 0.43 -2.72
CA PHE A 232 -4.18 1.37 -3.78
C PHE A 232 -5.28 1.40 -4.82
N ALA A 233 -5.63 2.60 -5.27
CA ALA A 233 -6.59 2.83 -6.34
C ALA A 233 -6.25 4.12 -7.11
N ARG A 234 -6.89 4.35 -8.26
CA ARG A 234 -6.76 5.61 -8.99
C ARG A 234 -7.58 6.74 -8.38
N THR A 235 -8.67 6.38 -7.68
CA THR A 235 -9.59 7.33 -7.06
C THR A 235 -9.77 7.06 -5.56
N VAL A 236 -10.13 8.08 -4.81
CA VAL A 236 -10.48 7.94 -3.38
C VAL A 236 -11.70 7.06 -3.21
N THR A 237 -12.67 7.13 -4.15
CA THR A 237 -13.86 6.27 -4.15
C THR A 237 -13.49 4.79 -4.19
N ASP A 238 -12.66 4.39 -5.14
CA ASP A 238 -12.26 3.00 -5.31
C ASP A 238 -11.41 2.50 -4.14
N ALA A 239 -10.52 3.36 -3.60
CA ALA A 239 -9.74 3.06 -2.40
C ALA A 239 -10.64 2.83 -1.17
N ALA A 240 -11.68 3.65 -1.01
CA ALA A 240 -12.65 3.52 0.08
C ALA A 240 -13.49 2.23 -0.02
N ILE A 241 -13.93 1.87 -1.22
CA ILE A 241 -14.64 0.60 -1.47
C ILE A 241 -13.74 -0.59 -1.10
N LEU A 242 -12.49 -0.57 -1.58
CA LEU A 242 -11.55 -1.65 -1.27
C LEU A 242 -11.24 -1.71 0.23
N LEU A 243 -11.03 -0.57 0.90
CA LEU A 243 -10.79 -0.53 2.34
C LEU A 243 -11.90 -1.23 3.12
N GLY A 244 -13.18 -0.93 2.83
CA GLY A 244 -14.33 -1.55 3.48
C GLY A 244 -14.35 -3.08 3.33
N ALA A 245 -14.00 -3.57 2.15
CA ALA A 245 -13.93 -5.01 1.89
C ALA A 245 -12.81 -5.73 2.66
N LEU A 246 -11.73 -5.03 3.02
CA LEU A 246 -10.57 -5.60 3.73
C LEU A 246 -10.76 -5.66 5.25
N THR A 247 -11.64 -4.83 5.83
CA THR A 247 -11.82 -4.69 7.27
C THR A 247 -12.51 -5.88 7.92
N GLY A 248 -12.23 -6.12 9.19
CA GLY A 248 -12.95 -7.13 10.00
C GLY A 248 -12.13 -7.61 11.19
N ILE A 249 -12.85 -8.14 12.18
CA ILE A 249 -12.23 -8.75 13.36
C ILE A 249 -11.78 -10.17 13.01
N ASP A 250 -10.52 -10.44 13.32
CA ASP A 250 -9.90 -11.76 13.16
C ASP A 250 -9.36 -12.22 14.52
N SER A 251 -9.88 -13.33 15.04
CA SER A 251 -9.43 -13.90 16.31
C SER A 251 -7.96 -14.34 16.30
N SER A 252 -7.38 -14.53 15.11
CA SER A 252 -5.96 -14.88 14.94
C SER A 252 -5.03 -13.66 14.97
N ASP A 253 -5.58 -12.44 14.85
CA ASP A 253 -4.86 -11.17 15.02
C ASP A 253 -5.55 -10.30 16.08
N PRO A 254 -5.15 -10.40 17.36
CA PRO A 254 -5.77 -9.66 18.45
C PRO A 254 -5.78 -8.13 18.30
N ALA A 255 -4.91 -7.56 17.43
CA ALA A 255 -4.94 -6.12 17.17
C ALA A 255 -6.27 -5.68 16.56
N THR A 256 -6.96 -6.57 15.83
CA THR A 256 -8.23 -6.27 15.17
C THR A 256 -9.37 -5.97 16.13
N TYR A 257 -9.32 -6.47 17.37
CA TYR A 257 -10.34 -6.15 18.38
C TYR A 257 -10.41 -4.64 18.72
N LYS A 258 -9.33 -3.89 18.49
CA LYS A 258 -9.36 -2.43 18.65
C LYS A 258 -10.32 -1.74 17.67
N SER A 259 -10.65 -2.40 16.57
CA SER A 259 -11.54 -1.87 15.53
C SER A 259 -13.03 -2.14 15.83
N GLU A 260 -13.35 -2.90 16.89
CA GLU A 260 -14.74 -3.21 17.24
C GLU A 260 -15.55 -1.94 17.48
N GLY A 261 -16.68 -1.82 16.79
CA GLY A 261 -17.55 -0.64 16.83
C GLY A 261 -16.97 0.61 16.14
N ARG A 262 -15.78 0.53 15.54
CA ARG A 262 -15.10 1.64 14.85
C ARG A 262 -14.90 1.38 13.37
N ALA A 263 -14.69 0.12 12.97
CA ALA A 263 -14.55 -0.28 11.59
C ALA A 263 -15.89 -0.14 10.85
N GLN A 264 -15.83 0.34 9.61
CA GLN A 264 -16.96 0.40 8.70
C GLN A 264 -16.80 -0.68 7.62
N SER A 265 -17.87 -1.33 7.23
CA SER A 265 -17.88 -2.26 6.09
C SER A 265 -18.01 -1.53 4.76
N ASP A 266 -18.40 -0.26 4.79
CA ASP A 266 -18.55 0.61 3.63
C ASP A 266 -18.04 2.03 3.94
N TYR A 267 -16.81 2.31 3.52
CA TYR A 267 -16.22 3.64 3.61
C TYR A 267 -16.63 4.56 2.46
N SER A 268 -17.33 4.08 1.43
CA SER A 268 -17.87 4.95 0.38
C SER A 268 -18.98 5.86 0.92
N SER A 269 -19.60 5.50 2.02
CA SER A 269 -20.55 6.36 2.75
C SER A 269 -19.93 7.64 3.33
N CYS A 270 -18.60 7.71 3.43
CA CYS A 270 -17.85 8.89 3.88
C CYS A 270 -17.55 9.90 2.76
N LEU A 271 -17.82 9.56 1.51
CA LEU A 271 -17.53 10.42 0.36
C LEU A 271 -18.46 11.64 0.35
N ASP A 272 -17.88 12.81 0.48
CA ASP A 272 -18.60 14.08 0.49
C ASP A 272 -17.81 15.13 -0.31
N PRO A 273 -18.32 15.59 -1.47
CA PRO A 273 -17.62 16.58 -2.28
C PRO A 273 -17.47 17.93 -1.57
N ASN A 274 -18.26 18.20 -0.53
CA ASN A 274 -18.15 19.38 0.33
C ASN A 274 -17.36 19.12 1.60
N GLY A 275 -16.66 17.99 1.69
CA GLY A 275 -15.98 17.52 2.91
C GLY A 275 -14.89 18.45 3.44
N LEU A 276 -14.37 19.36 2.63
CA LEU A 276 -13.41 20.39 3.04
C LEU A 276 -14.05 21.58 3.75
N LYS A 277 -15.33 21.85 3.50
CA LYS A 277 -16.02 23.02 4.04
C LYS A 277 -16.11 22.98 5.56
N GLY A 278 -15.44 23.94 6.21
CA GLY A 278 -15.35 24.04 7.67
C GLY A 278 -14.39 23.06 8.33
N ALA A 279 -13.74 22.17 7.57
CA ALA A 279 -12.73 21.27 8.10
C ALA A 279 -11.49 22.06 8.59
N ARG A 280 -10.94 21.67 9.73
CA ARG A 280 -9.75 22.29 10.33
C ARG A 280 -8.52 21.46 9.99
N ILE A 281 -7.67 21.99 9.12
CA ILE A 281 -6.50 21.26 8.60
C ILE A 281 -5.23 21.99 9.05
N GLY A 282 -4.39 21.28 9.81
CA GLY A 282 -3.08 21.76 10.19
C GLY A 282 -2.04 21.43 9.13
N VAL A 283 -1.27 22.40 8.69
CA VAL A 283 -0.18 22.19 7.72
C VAL A 283 1.14 22.07 8.45
N PHE A 284 1.81 20.92 8.25
CA PHE A 284 3.15 20.69 8.75
C PHE A 284 4.11 20.47 7.59
N ASN A 285 5.04 21.41 7.39
CA ASN A 285 6.03 21.34 6.33
C ASN A 285 7.45 21.47 6.91
N PRO A 286 8.14 20.35 7.17
CA PRO A 286 9.51 20.33 7.66
C PRO A 286 10.56 20.34 6.55
N ILE A 287 10.17 20.32 5.26
CA ILE A 287 11.09 20.14 4.15
C ILE A 287 11.79 21.47 3.82
N PRO A 288 13.12 21.46 3.67
CA PRO A 288 13.84 22.59 3.08
C PRO A 288 13.38 22.86 1.65
N ASN A 289 13.33 24.14 1.26
CA ASN A 289 12.81 24.58 -0.04
C ASN A 289 13.63 24.12 -1.27
N ASP A 290 14.80 23.53 -1.07
CA ASP A 290 15.73 23.04 -2.09
C ASP A 290 15.76 21.52 -2.24
N SER A 291 14.80 20.81 -1.67
CA SER A 291 14.69 19.35 -1.78
C SER A 291 14.17 18.92 -3.15
N ASP A 292 14.85 17.95 -3.79
CA ASP A 292 14.43 17.35 -5.06
C ASP A 292 13.07 16.60 -5.00
N GLU A 293 12.62 16.27 -3.80
CA GLU A 293 11.35 15.55 -3.58
C GLU A 293 10.17 16.50 -3.33
N TYR A 294 10.43 17.80 -3.30
CA TYR A 294 9.49 18.82 -2.90
C TYR A 294 9.40 19.95 -3.92
N ASP A 295 8.20 20.32 -4.28
CA ASP A 295 7.91 21.53 -5.04
C ASP A 295 7.08 22.45 -4.16
N GLU A 296 7.71 23.52 -3.65
CA GLU A 296 7.07 24.49 -2.74
C GLU A 296 5.85 25.13 -3.39
N GLN A 297 5.91 25.39 -4.69
CA GLN A 297 4.80 26.01 -5.39
C GLN A 297 3.60 25.07 -5.48
N LEU A 298 3.82 23.80 -5.82
CA LEU A 298 2.75 22.79 -5.82
C LEU A 298 2.12 22.64 -4.44
N PHE A 299 2.92 22.62 -3.38
CA PHE A 299 2.39 22.48 -2.03
C PHE A 299 1.60 23.74 -1.60
N ARG A 300 2.06 24.95 -1.97
CA ARG A 300 1.30 26.19 -1.76
C ARG A 300 -0.01 26.19 -2.55
N ASP A 301 -0.03 25.63 -3.74
CA ASP A 301 -1.26 25.51 -4.55
C ASP A 301 -2.27 24.53 -3.91
N VAL A 302 -1.78 23.45 -3.28
CA VAL A 302 -2.62 22.59 -2.44
C VAL A 302 -3.24 23.37 -1.30
N ILE A 303 -2.45 24.13 -0.53
CA ILE A 303 -2.94 24.93 0.60
C ILE A 303 -4.01 25.95 0.14
N ARG A 304 -3.75 26.64 -0.97
CA ARG A 304 -4.73 27.58 -1.56
C ARG A 304 -6.02 26.89 -1.98
N THR A 305 -5.92 25.66 -2.51
CA THR A 305 -7.11 24.88 -2.90
C THR A 305 -7.94 24.52 -1.68
N LEU A 306 -7.30 24.06 -0.59
CA LEU A 306 -8.01 23.75 0.66
C LEU A 306 -8.76 24.98 1.21
N ASP A 307 -8.11 26.13 1.25
CA ASP A 307 -8.72 27.39 1.70
C ASP A 307 -9.89 27.81 0.78
N LYS A 308 -9.70 27.76 -0.54
CA LYS A 308 -10.74 28.04 -1.53
C LYS A 308 -11.97 27.16 -1.38
N GLU A 309 -11.78 25.87 -1.08
CA GLU A 309 -12.87 24.91 -0.86
C GLU A 309 -13.48 25.02 0.56
N GLY A 310 -13.07 26.03 1.33
CA GLY A 310 -13.67 26.43 2.60
C GLY A 310 -13.12 25.71 3.83
N ALA A 311 -11.95 25.09 3.75
CA ALA A 311 -11.25 24.56 4.92
C ALA A 311 -10.63 25.71 5.74
N MET A 312 -10.60 25.56 7.06
CA MET A 312 -9.83 26.42 7.95
C MET A 312 -8.40 25.88 8.05
N VAL A 313 -7.50 26.44 7.24
CA VAL A 313 -6.11 26.01 7.18
C VAL A 313 -5.31 26.71 8.26
N ILE A 314 -4.65 25.93 9.12
CA ILE A 314 -3.74 26.40 10.17
C ILE A 314 -2.32 26.08 9.71
N GLU A 315 -1.64 27.08 9.14
CA GLU A 315 -0.26 26.94 8.71
C GLU A 315 0.71 26.93 9.91
N LYS A 316 1.86 26.27 9.73
CA LYS A 316 2.96 26.23 10.70
C LYS A 316 2.56 25.68 12.07
N ILE A 317 1.80 24.58 12.06
CA ILE A 317 1.57 23.83 13.31
C ILE A 317 2.89 23.25 13.83
N ASP A 318 2.94 23.02 15.14
CA ASP A 318 4.07 22.38 15.80
C ASP A 318 3.73 20.92 16.14
N ILE A 319 4.69 20.03 15.89
CA ILE A 319 4.69 18.62 16.32
C ILE A 319 6.00 18.41 17.09
N PRO A 320 6.00 18.54 18.42
CA PRO A 320 7.24 18.63 19.23
C PRO A 320 8.22 17.50 19.02
N SER A 321 7.70 16.28 18.78
CA SER A 321 8.53 15.08 18.59
C SER A 321 8.99 14.86 17.16
N PHE A 322 8.54 15.65 16.19
CA PHE A 322 8.80 15.34 14.77
C PHE A 322 10.28 15.29 14.41
N HIS A 323 11.05 16.25 14.93
CA HIS A 323 12.49 16.37 14.63
C HIS A 323 13.39 15.49 15.51
N ARG A 324 12.80 14.63 16.38
CA ARG A 324 13.61 13.69 17.14
C ARG A 324 14.22 12.64 16.21
N GLU A 325 15.40 12.17 16.53
CA GLU A 325 15.97 10.98 15.91
C GLU A 325 15.20 9.74 16.39
N TRP A 326 14.43 9.13 15.48
CA TRP A 326 13.64 7.96 15.78
C TRP A 326 14.50 6.71 15.90
N SER A 327 14.39 6.03 17.03
CA SER A 327 15.03 4.73 17.21
C SER A 327 14.38 3.64 16.33
N TRP A 328 15.20 2.81 15.72
CA TRP A 328 14.76 1.57 15.07
C TRP A 328 14.73 0.36 16.03
N GLY A 329 14.94 0.59 17.35
CA GLY A 329 14.99 -0.44 18.36
C GLY A 329 13.83 -1.41 18.31
N VAL A 330 12.58 -0.91 18.26
CA VAL A 330 11.38 -1.76 18.14
C VAL A 330 11.46 -2.69 16.93
N SER A 331 11.79 -2.14 15.76
CA SER A 331 11.88 -2.92 14.51
C SER A 331 12.98 -3.98 14.55
N LEU A 332 14.12 -3.72 15.23
CA LEU A 332 15.22 -4.68 15.32
C LEU A 332 14.79 -5.93 16.08
N TYR A 333 14.08 -5.78 17.20
CA TYR A 333 13.58 -6.90 17.99
C TYR A 333 12.38 -7.59 17.34
N GLU A 334 11.40 -6.83 16.90
CA GLU A 334 10.15 -7.37 16.37
C GLU A 334 10.37 -8.11 15.04
N LEU A 335 11.22 -7.61 14.12
CA LEU A 335 11.51 -8.34 12.89
C LEU A 335 12.14 -9.70 13.18
N LYS A 336 13.18 -9.72 14.04
CA LYS A 336 13.85 -10.98 14.39
C LYS A 336 12.85 -12.00 14.92
N HIS A 337 12.04 -11.58 15.89
CA HIS A 337 11.03 -12.45 16.52
C HIS A 337 9.96 -12.91 15.54
N SER A 338 9.37 -11.97 14.79
CA SER A 338 8.22 -12.24 13.94
C SER A 338 8.59 -13.03 12.69
N LEU A 339 9.72 -12.70 12.05
CA LEU A 339 10.16 -13.38 10.84
C LEU A 339 10.67 -14.81 11.16
N ASP A 340 11.42 -15.00 12.25
CA ASP A 340 11.81 -16.35 12.68
C ASP A 340 10.57 -17.22 13.00
N ASN A 341 9.57 -16.63 13.69
CA ASN A 341 8.32 -17.34 13.97
C ASN A 341 7.52 -17.67 12.71
N TYR A 342 7.55 -16.82 11.70
CA TYR A 342 6.94 -17.11 10.39
C TYR A 342 7.72 -18.23 9.67
N LEU A 343 9.02 -18.06 9.50
CA LEU A 343 9.88 -19.02 8.78
C LEU A 343 9.86 -20.41 9.40
N SER A 344 9.85 -20.51 10.74
CA SER A 344 9.81 -21.80 11.45
C SER A 344 8.56 -22.64 11.20
N LYS A 345 7.49 -22.04 10.69
CA LYS A 345 6.22 -22.72 10.38
C LYS A 345 6.10 -23.11 8.91
N LEU A 346 7.07 -22.75 8.10
CA LEU A 346 7.07 -23.08 6.67
C LEU A 346 7.23 -24.59 6.45
N PRO A 347 6.73 -25.12 5.34
CA PRO A 347 6.88 -26.51 4.98
C PRO A 347 8.35 -26.95 4.96
N PRO A 348 8.68 -28.18 5.48
CA PRO A 348 10.08 -28.64 5.64
C PRO A 348 10.90 -28.69 4.33
N GLN A 349 10.26 -28.74 3.18
CA GLN A 349 10.91 -28.77 1.87
C GLN A 349 11.47 -27.40 1.44
N LEU A 350 11.06 -26.32 2.08
CA LEU A 350 11.61 -25.00 1.81
C LEU A 350 13.03 -24.87 2.37
N PRO A 351 13.92 -24.08 1.72
CA PRO A 351 15.34 -24.06 2.07
C PRO A 351 15.65 -23.27 3.35
N VAL A 352 14.69 -22.56 3.94
CA VAL A 352 14.93 -21.66 5.08
C VAL A 352 13.79 -21.71 6.10
N HIS A 353 14.15 -21.78 7.41
CA HIS A 353 13.22 -21.81 8.54
C HIS A 353 13.64 -20.84 9.66
N SER A 354 14.64 -20.00 9.40
CA SER A 354 15.10 -18.93 10.29
C SER A 354 15.78 -17.83 9.49
N ILE A 355 15.96 -16.65 10.11
CA ILE A 355 16.76 -15.56 9.52
C ILE A 355 18.20 -16.01 9.29
N SER A 356 18.77 -16.81 10.21
CA SER A 356 20.12 -17.35 10.06
C SER A 356 20.25 -18.19 8.79
N GLU A 357 19.29 -19.11 8.56
CA GLU A 357 19.28 -19.93 7.34
C GLU A 357 19.05 -19.09 6.09
N LEU A 358 18.18 -18.06 6.14
CA LEU A 358 17.98 -17.12 5.05
C LEU A 358 19.28 -16.39 4.68
N ILE A 359 20.04 -15.91 5.67
CA ILE A 359 21.35 -15.29 5.46
C ILE A 359 22.32 -16.24 4.79
N GLN A 360 22.38 -17.51 5.22
CA GLN A 360 23.27 -18.51 4.64
C GLN A 360 22.84 -18.90 3.22
N PHE A 361 21.55 -19.07 2.98
CA PHE A 361 21.00 -19.31 1.65
C PHE A 361 21.42 -18.22 0.68
N ASN A 362 21.22 -16.95 1.05
CA ASN A 362 21.60 -15.80 0.21
C ASN A 362 23.11 -15.78 -0.07
N LYS A 363 23.95 -16.09 0.93
CA LYS A 363 25.41 -16.21 0.74
C LYS A 363 25.79 -17.30 -0.25
N GLY A 364 25.04 -18.42 -0.25
CA GLY A 364 25.24 -19.53 -1.18
C GLY A 364 24.95 -19.21 -2.64
N ILE A 365 24.08 -18.23 -2.89
CA ILE A 365 23.71 -17.76 -4.23
C ILE A 365 23.96 -16.26 -4.41
N ARG A 366 25.05 -15.76 -3.85
CA ARG A 366 25.40 -14.35 -3.68
C ARG A 366 25.14 -13.48 -4.93
N GLU A 367 25.58 -13.95 -6.10
CA GLU A 367 25.47 -13.21 -7.36
C GLU A 367 24.02 -12.94 -7.76
N LYS A 368 23.09 -13.80 -7.36
CA LYS A 368 21.66 -13.67 -7.65
C LYS A 368 20.89 -12.94 -6.55
N ALA A 369 21.23 -13.22 -5.27
CA ALA A 369 20.44 -12.75 -4.14
C ALA A 369 20.97 -11.44 -3.53
N LEU A 370 22.27 -11.12 -3.66
CA LEU A 370 22.90 -10.03 -2.90
C LEU A 370 23.43 -8.90 -3.77
N LYS A 371 22.68 -8.47 -4.78
CA LYS A 371 23.04 -7.30 -5.61
C LYS A 371 23.36 -6.06 -4.76
N TYR A 372 22.62 -5.84 -3.69
CA TYR A 372 22.79 -4.72 -2.75
C TYR A 372 23.30 -5.16 -1.37
N GLY A 373 23.66 -6.43 -1.20
CA GLY A 373 24.04 -6.96 0.12
C GLY A 373 22.87 -7.29 1.02
N GLN A 374 23.17 -7.56 2.33
CA GLN A 374 22.16 -7.89 3.34
C GLN A 374 22.57 -7.44 4.76
N ASP A 375 23.24 -6.31 4.87
CA ASP A 375 23.80 -5.76 6.11
C ASP A 375 22.73 -5.53 7.20
N LYS A 376 21.54 -5.06 6.81
CA LYS A 376 20.43 -4.88 7.75
C LYS A 376 19.91 -6.22 8.29
N LEU A 377 19.83 -7.25 7.45
CA LEU A 377 19.38 -8.57 7.88
C LEU A 377 20.42 -9.21 8.82
N GLU A 378 21.71 -9.11 8.51
CA GLU A 378 22.81 -9.58 9.37
C GLU A 378 22.86 -8.83 10.71
N LYS A 379 22.59 -7.53 10.72
CA LYS A 379 22.49 -6.76 11.95
C LYS A 379 21.32 -7.25 12.83
N ARG A 380 20.16 -7.52 12.25
CA ARG A 380 18.97 -8.00 12.97
C ARG A 380 19.16 -9.40 13.54
N GLU A 381 19.92 -10.26 12.84
CA GLU A 381 20.25 -11.60 13.35
C GLU A 381 21.02 -11.56 14.68
N GLN A 382 21.76 -10.50 14.96
CA GLN A 382 22.52 -10.33 16.21
C GLN A 382 21.63 -10.01 17.43
N PHE A 383 20.37 -9.62 17.20
CA PHE A 383 19.46 -9.29 18.30
C PHE A 383 18.85 -10.56 18.92
N PRO A 384 18.56 -10.53 20.25
CA PRO A 384 17.91 -11.66 20.90
C PRO A 384 16.52 -11.92 20.33
N ASN A 385 16.19 -13.20 20.09
CA ASN A 385 14.84 -13.59 19.69
C ASN A 385 13.89 -13.60 20.90
N THR A 386 13.71 -12.42 21.52
CA THR A 386 12.81 -12.24 22.67
C THR A 386 12.28 -10.81 22.74
N LEU A 387 11.01 -10.66 23.13
CA LEU A 387 10.38 -9.37 23.39
C LEU A 387 10.36 -9.00 24.88
N ARG A 388 11.15 -9.69 25.72
CA ARG A 388 11.26 -9.44 27.19
C ARG A 388 12.45 -8.56 27.55
N ASN A 389 13.10 -7.94 26.58
CA ASN A 389 14.25 -7.09 26.78
C ASN A 389 13.77 -5.68 27.22
N ALA A 390 14.42 -5.12 28.25
CA ALA A 390 14.08 -3.78 28.76
C ALA A 390 14.30 -2.68 27.72
N GLU A 391 15.35 -2.79 26.89
CA GLU A 391 15.61 -1.83 25.81
C GLU A 391 14.47 -1.83 24.77
N TYR A 392 13.98 -3.01 24.36
CA TYR A 392 12.82 -3.14 23.48
C TYR A 392 11.58 -2.49 24.10
N LEU A 393 11.27 -2.81 25.35
CA LEU A 393 10.07 -2.27 26.03
C LEU A 393 10.14 -0.76 26.19
N ASN A 394 11.30 -0.22 26.55
CA ASN A 394 11.51 1.23 26.63
C ASN A 394 11.35 1.89 25.25
N ALA A 395 11.98 1.36 24.22
CA ALA A 395 11.85 1.88 22.86
C ALA A 395 10.37 1.88 22.39
N LYS A 396 9.61 0.84 22.73
CA LYS A 396 8.20 0.74 22.39
C LYS A 396 7.34 1.76 23.15
N LEU A 397 7.59 1.98 24.43
CA LEU A 397 6.91 3.02 25.22
C LEU A 397 7.24 4.41 24.69
N GLU A 398 8.49 4.65 24.35
CA GLU A 398 8.93 5.91 23.74
C GLU A 398 8.28 6.14 22.38
N ASP A 399 8.23 5.13 21.50
CA ASP A 399 7.60 5.22 20.19
C ASP A 399 6.13 5.66 20.34
N VAL A 400 5.37 5.07 21.26
CA VAL A 400 3.97 5.43 21.52
C VAL A 400 3.87 6.86 22.09
N TYR A 401 4.63 7.17 23.15
CA TYR A 401 4.57 8.47 23.80
C TYR A 401 4.90 9.62 22.84
N PHE A 402 6.00 9.49 22.09
CA PHE A 402 6.45 10.56 21.21
C PHE A 402 5.65 10.64 19.90
N SER A 403 5.11 9.55 19.39
CA SER A 403 4.32 9.60 18.15
C SER A 403 2.86 10.01 18.40
N GLN A 404 2.30 9.65 19.55
CA GLN A 404 0.92 9.98 19.92
C GLN A 404 0.89 11.24 20.81
N GLU A 405 1.26 11.15 22.10
CA GLU A 405 1.05 12.23 23.08
C GLU A 405 1.86 13.49 22.79
N GLN A 406 3.11 13.37 22.30
CA GLN A 406 3.97 14.49 21.90
C GLN A 406 4.01 14.67 20.37
N GLY A 407 3.21 13.93 19.65
CA GLY A 407 3.15 13.85 18.18
C GLY A 407 1.82 14.27 17.62
N ILE A 408 1.14 13.31 16.98
CA ILE A 408 -0.10 13.54 16.23
C ILE A 408 -1.22 14.06 17.14
N ASP A 409 -1.47 13.43 18.30
CA ASP A 409 -2.53 13.83 19.22
C ASP A 409 -2.29 15.22 19.81
N PHE A 410 -1.01 15.55 20.11
CA PHE A 410 -0.65 16.90 20.53
C PHE A 410 -1.10 17.96 19.53
N ALA A 411 -0.74 17.78 18.27
CA ALA A 411 -1.08 18.75 17.21
C ALA A 411 -2.59 18.83 16.99
N LEU A 412 -3.27 17.67 16.84
CA LEU A 412 -4.72 17.62 16.66
C LEU A 412 -5.46 18.35 17.79
N LYS A 413 -5.07 18.10 19.05
CA LYS A 413 -5.71 18.70 20.24
C LYS A 413 -5.36 20.18 20.39
N LYS A 414 -4.08 20.54 20.29
CA LYS A 414 -3.60 21.93 20.50
C LYS A 414 -4.25 22.91 19.54
N TYR A 415 -4.40 22.52 18.28
CA TYR A 415 -4.93 23.38 17.22
C TYR A 415 -6.40 23.07 16.88
N GLY A 416 -7.01 22.07 17.51
CA GLY A 416 -8.40 21.64 17.23
C GLY A 416 -8.59 21.17 15.80
N LEU A 417 -7.73 20.26 15.32
CA LEU A 417 -7.70 19.83 13.92
C LEU A 417 -8.50 18.57 13.67
N ASP A 418 -9.05 18.45 12.45
CA ASP A 418 -9.62 17.22 11.92
C ASP A 418 -8.54 16.35 11.30
N ALA A 419 -7.50 16.96 10.69
CA ALA A 419 -6.36 16.27 10.11
C ALA A 419 -5.11 17.15 10.05
N ILE A 420 -3.95 16.48 9.87
CA ILE A 420 -2.66 17.13 9.58
C ILE A 420 -2.32 16.83 8.11
N LEU A 421 -1.95 17.88 7.37
CA LEU A 421 -1.46 17.80 6.00
C LEU A 421 0.07 17.79 5.99
N PHE A 422 0.64 16.80 5.32
CA PHE A 422 2.09 16.71 5.04
C PHE A 422 2.34 16.73 3.53
N PRO A 423 3.44 17.36 3.06
CA PRO A 423 3.89 17.18 1.68
C PRO A 423 4.41 15.76 1.47
N ALA A 424 4.15 15.20 0.29
CA ALA A 424 4.52 13.83 -0.06
C ALA A 424 4.17 12.83 1.07
N TYR A 425 5.12 11.99 1.49
CA TYR A 425 4.95 10.97 2.56
C TYR A 425 5.75 11.29 3.83
N ILE A 426 6.14 12.56 4.01
CA ILE A 426 7.06 12.98 5.08
C ILE A 426 6.57 12.64 6.50
N GLY A 427 5.26 12.63 6.73
CA GLY A 427 4.67 12.25 8.02
C GLY A 427 4.60 10.75 8.29
N SER A 428 5.11 9.89 7.39
CA SER A 428 4.92 8.44 7.49
C SER A 428 5.45 7.83 8.78
N THR A 429 6.68 8.17 9.18
CA THR A 429 7.33 7.57 10.35
C THR A 429 6.57 7.85 11.64
N ILE A 430 6.15 9.09 11.87
CA ILE A 430 5.40 9.43 13.10
C ILE A 430 4.01 8.74 13.09
N CYS A 431 3.34 8.66 11.94
CA CYS A 431 2.05 7.98 11.79
C CYS A 431 2.19 6.45 11.93
N ALA A 432 3.29 5.87 11.42
CA ALA A 432 3.59 4.45 11.54
C ALA A 432 3.79 4.04 13.01
N LYS A 433 4.64 4.78 13.74
CA LYS A 433 4.91 4.54 15.17
C LYS A 433 3.70 4.77 16.04
N ALA A 434 2.86 5.75 15.71
CA ALA A 434 1.57 5.97 16.38
C ALA A 434 0.55 4.85 16.07
N GLY A 435 0.73 4.12 14.98
CA GLY A 435 -0.26 3.16 14.47
C GLY A 435 -1.51 3.86 13.89
N TYR A 436 -1.40 5.14 13.51
CA TYR A 436 -2.52 6.00 13.07
C TYR A 436 -2.69 6.02 11.56
N PRO A 437 -3.91 6.31 11.06
CA PRO A 437 -4.21 6.26 9.64
C PRO A 437 -3.66 7.46 8.88
N SER A 438 -3.41 7.23 7.60
CA SER A 438 -3.04 8.28 6.65
C SER A 438 -3.55 7.94 5.26
N ILE A 439 -3.86 8.96 4.46
CA ILE A 439 -4.24 8.83 3.06
C ILE A 439 -3.33 9.70 2.20
N ALA A 440 -2.68 9.08 1.22
CA ALA A 440 -1.91 9.76 0.18
C ALA A 440 -2.79 10.02 -1.05
N ILE A 441 -2.70 11.23 -1.61
CA ILE A 441 -3.54 11.67 -2.73
C ILE A 441 -2.67 12.40 -3.76
N PRO A 442 -2.89 12.19 -5.07
CA PRO A 442 -2.25 12.96 -6.12
C PRO A 442 -2.49 14.47 -5.98
N ALA A 443 -1.44 15.27 -6.07
CA ALA A 443 -1.50 16.72 -5.89
C ALA A 443 -0.83 17.52 -7.01
N GLY A 444 -0.46 16.87 -8.10
CA GLY A 444 0.12 17.50 -9.29
C GLY A 444 1.37 16.79 -9.80
N TYR A 445 2.12 17.51 -10.62
CA TYR A 445 3.36 17.02 -11.23
C TYR A 445 4.41 18.11 -11.19
N MET A 446 5.63 17.75 -10.80
CA MET A 446 6.79 18.63 -10.87
C MET A 446 7.10 18.99 -12.32
N LYS A 447 7.93 20.01 -12.53
CA LYS A 447 8.37 20.43 -13.89
C LYS A 447 9.08 19.30 -14.65
N SER A 448 9.69 18.36 -13.95
CA SER A 448 10.30 17.15 -14.52
C SER A 448 9.28 16.10 -15.02
N GLY A 449 7.99 16.28 -14.76
CA GLY A 449 6.94 15.26 -15.00
C GLY A 449 6.77 14.28 -13.84
N ARG A 450 7.62 14.34 -12.82
CA ARG A 450 7.51 13.48 -11.63
C ARG A 450 6.21 13.78 -10.89
N PRO A 451 5.43 12.76 -10.49
CA PRO A 451 4.25 12.95 -9.66
C PRO A 451 4.59 13.60 -8.31
N PHE A 452 3.70 14.44 -7.85
CA PHE A 452 3.68 15.00 -6.51
C PHE A 452 2.38 14.64 -5.82
N GLY A 453 2.45 14.18 -4.58
CA GLY A 453 1.30 13.86 -3.75
C GLY A 453 1.37 14.57 -2.41
N VAL A 454 0.25 14.54 -1.69
CA VAL A 454 0.16 14.99 -0.29
C VAL A 454 -0.46 13.91 0.57
N THR A 455 -0.20 13.96 1.87
CA THR A 455 -0.74 12.99 2.83
C THR A 455 -1.55 13.71 3.90
N PHE A 456 -2.80 13.29 4.09
CA PHE A 456 -3.58 13.65 5.27
C PHE A 456 -3.42 12.55 6.33
N ALA A 457 -3.15 12.94 7.57
CA ALA A 457 -3.01 12.05 8.71
C ALA A 457 -3.96 12.47 9.84
N GLY A 458 -4.47 11.48 10.58
CA GLY A 458 -5.42 11.72 11.67
C GLY A 458 -5.15 10.83 12.87
N SER A 459 -6.05 10.88 13.86
CA SER A 459 -6.02 10.00 15.03
C SER A 459 -6.46 8.57 14.70
N ALA A 460 -6.26 7.64 15.64
CA ALA A 460 -6.69 6.26 15.45
C ALA A 460 -8.17 6.14 15.03
N PHE A 461 -8.42 5.34 14.01
CA PHE A 461 -9.76 5.07 13.45
C PHE A 461 -10.49 6.30 12.85
N SER A 462 -9.72 7.29 12.37
CA SER A 462 -10.28 8.46 11.67
C SER A 462 -10.28 8.29 10.13
N GLU A 463 -10.19 7.06 9.61
CA GLU A 463 -10.17 6.79 8.17
C GLU A 463 -11.33 7.45 7.42
N GLY A 464 -12.55 7.42 8.00
CA GLY A 464 -13.72 8.07 7.40
C GLY A 464 -13.56 9.58 7.23
N VAL A 465 -12.93 10.25 8.21
CA VAL A 465 -12.60 11.69 8.12
C VAL A 465 -11.57 11.93 7.02
N LEU A 466 -10.50 11.14 6.98
CA LEU A 466 -9.44 11.28 5.98
C LEU A 466 -9.95 11.01 4.56
N ILE A 467 -10.81 10.01 4.38
CA ILE A 467 -11.47 9.70 3.10
C ILE A 467 -12.36 10.88 2.66
N LYS A 468 -13.16 11.44 3.58
CA LYS A 468 -13.98 12.62 3.31
C LYS A 468 -13.16 13.81 2.81
N LEU A 469 -12.08 14.15 3.52
CA LEU A 469 -11.18 15.25 3.13
C LEU A 469 -10.47 14.96 1.81
N GLY A 470 -9.95 13.75 1.65
CA GLY A 470 -9.25 13.32 0.46
C GLY A 470 -10.16 13.31 -0.77
N TYR A 471 -11.38 12.85 -0.65
CA TYR A 471 -12.36 12.86 -1.74
C TYR A 471 -12.70 14.29 -2.16
N ALA A 472 -12.99 15.17 -1.20
CA ALA A 472 -13.30 16.56 -1.55
C ALA A 472 -12.11 17.26 -2.23
N PHE A 473 -10.88 17.01 -1.78
CA PHE A 473 -9.68 17.53 -2.45
C PHE A 473 -9.50 16.94 -3.86
N GLU A 474 -9.69 15.63 -4.03
CA GLU A 474 -9.62 14.97 -5.34
C GLU A 474 -10.64 15.58 -6.31
N GLN A 475 -11.92 15.74 -5.88
CA GLN A 475 -12.98 16.31 -6.72
C GLN A 475 -12.74 17.80 -7.10
N ALA A 476 -12.11 18.55 -6.22
CA ALA A 476 -11.76 19.94 -6.49
C ALA A 476 -10.57 20.10 -7.47
N THR A 477 -9.74 19.08 -7.62
CA THR A 477 -8.46 19.22 -8.34
C THR A 477 -8.30 18.29 -9.54
N MET A 478 -8.78 17.06 -9.45
CA MET A 478 -8.62 16.02 -10.49
C MET A 478 -7.18 15.94 -11.04
N HIS A 479 -6.20 15.99 -10.15
CA HIS A 479 -4.79 16.13 -10.52
C HIS A 479 -4.19 14.92 -11.23
N ARG A 480 -4.76 13.70 -11.01
CA ARG A 480 -4.23 12.51 -11.63
C ARG A 480 -4.26 12.57 -13.15
N LYS A 481 -3.19 12.08 -13.79
CA LYS A 481 -3.08 11.84 -15.23
C LYS A 481 -2.51 10.43 -15.45
N SER A 482 -2.97 9.73 -16.45
CA SER A 482 -2.41 8.45 -16.86
C SER A 482 -0.96 8.61 -17.33
N PRO A 483 -0.05 7.69 -17.00
CA PRO A 483 1.29 7.68 -17.58
C PRO A 483 1.24 7.31 -19.07
N ILE A 484 2.22 7.77 -19.82
CA ILE A 484 2.39 7.40 -21.23
C ILE A 484 3.37 6.22 -21.28
N LEU A 485 2.86 5.03 -21.53
CA LEU A 485 3.66 3.82 -21.65
C LEU A 485 4.13 3.68 -23.11
N SER A 486 5.38 3.94 -23.40
CA SER A 486 5.97 3.88 -24.74
C SER A 486 7.18 2.95 -24.80
#